data_3dd0f67352821a2002059c94b1279d94
#
_entry.id   3dd0f67352821a2002059c94b1279d94
#
_cell.length_a   1.000
_cell.length_b   1.000
_cell.length_c   1.000
_cell.angle_alpha   90.00
_cell.angle_beta   90.00
_cell.angle_gamma   90.00
#
_symmetry.space_group_name_H-M   'P 1'
#
loop_
_entity.id
_entity.type
_entity.pdbx_description
1 polymer ?
#
loop_
_entity_poly.entity_id
_entity_poly.type
_entity_poly.pdbx_seq_one_letter_code
_entity_poly.pdbx_strand_id
1 'polypeptide(L)'
;MKKGFEKYIPFEPITFEERTWPSKRIEKHPIWCSVDLRDGNQALIDPMNLEEKLEMFHLLCDIGVKEIEVGFPSASETEYEILRELIEGGHIPDDVTIQVLVQAREHLIKKTFEAIHGAKNVIVHFYNSTSTLQRKVVFKKDMAGITEIALEGAKLIKKLGDEAAAQTGCNIRYEYSPESFMGTEPEFAVAICHEVMKVMGADEKNKIILNLPSTVENTTPNAFADLVEYFCKNLPMREAAIISMHPHNDRGTGVATAELGLLAGADRVEGTLFGNGERTGNADLITLALNMYTQAIDPGLDFSNINKIKEVYERTTRMQVHERHPYAGELVFTAFSGSHQDAINKGETYMRDSKSEYWEVPYLPIDPADLGREYEPIIRINSQSGKGGVAFVMSTAYGYNLPKAMHPGFGKIVQDYCDAAGREVLANEVFDLFAQEYINVDAPYKLVRHKFYEESGIYDESQKVHFEGEIKHNGQEPVEISGTGNGPIDAFFQALSQVDITGYEFVNYSEHAISVGSDAKAVSYIELKTPKGKTVFGVGR
;
A
#
# COMPACT_ATOMS: atom_id res chain seq x y z
N MET A 1 -12.57 16.36 -38.43
CA MET A 1 -12.55 16.05 -37.01
C MET A 1 -12.07 17.27 -36.24
N LYS A 2 -12.71 17.65 -35.12
CA LYS A 2 -12.21 18.69 -34.22
C LYS A 2 -10.82 18.31 -33.68
N LYS A 3 -10.03 19.28 -33.22
CA LYS A 3 -8.66 19.04 -32.74
C LYS A 3 -8.56 19.17 -31.21
N GLY A 4 -7.58 18.51 -30.64
CA GLY A 4 -7.33 18.58 -29.19
C GLY A 4 -8.55 18.14 -28.37
N PHE A 5 -8.82 18.82 -27.25
CA PHE A 5 -9.90 18.50 -26.33
C PHE A 5 -11.31 18.73 -26.93
N GLU A 6 -11.45 19.57 -27.95
CA GLU A 6 -12.74 19.88 -28.58
C GLU A 6 -13.41 18.68 -29.27
N LYS A 7 -12.66 17.60 -29.53
CA LYS A 7 -13.20 16.37 -30.13
C LYS A 7 -13.92 15.45 -29.15
N TYR A 8 -13.77 15.69 -27.85
CA TYR A 8 -14.40 14.89 -26.80
C TYR A 8 -15.76 15.46 -26.42
N ILE A 9 -16.69 14.58 -26.12
CA ILE A 9 -18.03 14.92 -25.67
C ILE A 9 -18.06 14.76 -24.15
N PRO A 10 -18.46 15.79 -23.39
CA PRO A 10 -18.65 15.65 -21.95
C PRO A 10 -19.66 14.55 -21.62
N PHE A 11 -19.41 13.86 -20.52
CA PHE A 11 -20.40 12.94 -19.97
C PHE A 11 -21.56 13.76 -19.38
N GLU A 12 -22.79 13.42 -19.77
CA GLU A 12 -23.99 14.07 -19.24
C GLU A 12 -24.46 13.30 -17.99
N PRO A 13 -24.29 13.88 -16.79
CA PRO A 13 -24.74 13.24 -15.57
C PRO A 13 -26.26 13.15 -15.53
N ILE A 14 -26.78 12.06 -14.99
CA ILE A 14 -28.20 11.96 -14.72
C ILE A 14 -28.58 12.89 -13.56
N THR A 15 -29.75 13.48 -13.65
CA THR A 15 -30.34 14.26 -12.55
C THR A 15 -31.53 13.51 -11.98
N PHE A 16 -31.50 13.25 -10.67
CA PHE A 16 -32.68 12.77 -9.93
C PHE A 16 -32.68 13.38 -8.53
N GLU A 17 -33.91 13.68 -8.03
CA GLU A 17 -34.09 14.53 -6.85
C GLU A 17 -33.72 13.82 -5.53
N GLU A 18 -33.82 12.49 -5.49
CA GLU A 18 -33.66 11.70 -4.25
C GLU A 18 -32.32 10.95 -4.20
N ARG A 19 -31.22 11.66 -4.38
CA ARG A 19 -29.88 11.07 -4.19
C ARG A 19 -29.60 10.78 -2.71
N THR A 20 -29.35 9.53 -2.34
CA THR A 20 -29.15 9.12 -0.93
C THR A 20 -27.74 8.64 -0.63
N TRP A 21 -27.01 8.15 -1.61
CA TRP A 21 -25.69 7.55 -1.43
C TRP A 21 -24.67 8.48 -0.73
N PRO A 22 -24.61 9.82 -0.94
CA PRO A 22 -23.60 10.67 -0.33
C PRO A 22 -23.67 10.74 1.21
N SER A 23 -24.82 10.38 1.78
CA SER A 23 -25.04 10.37 3.24
C SER A 23 -24.85 9.00 3.88
N LYS A 24 -24.52 7.98 3.08
CA LYS A 24 -24.30 6.62 3.56
C LYS A 24 -22.83 6.37 3.89
N ARG A 25 -22.58 5.30 4.61
CA ARG A 25 -21.25 4.72 4.80
C ARG A 25 -21.31 3.24 4.48
N ILE A 26 -20.18 2.64 4.13
CA ILE A 26 -20.04 1.20 4.00
C ILE A 26 -20.08 0.62 5.42
N GLU A 27 -20.95 -0.35 5.67
CA GLU A 27 -21.13 -0.97 6.99
C GLU A 27 -20.66 -2.44 7.02
N LYS A 28 -20.53 -3.05 5.85
CA LYS A 28 -20.06 -4.43 5.67
C LYS A 28 -19.32 -4.57 4.34
N HIS A 29 -18.48 -5.58 4.24
CA HIS A 29 -17.82 -5.89 2.99
C HIS A 29 -18.82 -6.37 1.92
N PRO A 30 -18.52 -6.16 0.62
CA PRO A 30 -19.28 -6.72 -0.48
C PRO A 30 -19.01 -8.22 -0.66
N ILE A 31 -19.74 -8.85 -1.55
CA ILE A 31 -19.31 -10.11 -2.14
C ILE A 31 -18.11 -9.80 -3.05
N TRP A 32 -16.98 -10.42 -2.77
CA TRP A 32 -15.77 -10.27 -3.57
C TRP A 32 -15.71 -11.27 -4.71
N CYS A 33 -15.44 -10.79 -5.92
CA CYS A 33 -15.12 -11.66 -7.05
C CYS A 33 -13.76 -11.24 -7.63
N SER A 34 -12.83 -12.20 -7.67
CA SER A 34 -11.59 -12.00 -8.40
C SER A 34 -11.76 -12.30 -9.86
N VAL A 35 -11.28 -11.40 -10.71
CA VAL A 35 -11.16 -11.61 -12.16
C VAL A 35 -9.68 -11.70 -12.61
N ASP A 36 -8.76 -11.98 -11.68
CA ASP A 36 -7.32 -12.12 -11.96
C ASP A 36 -7.02 -13.15 -13.04
N LEU A 37 -7.71 -14.30 -13.00
CA LEU A 37 -7.48 -15.42 -13.90
C LEU A 37 -8.15 -15.26 -15.27
N ARG A 38 -9.06 -14.30 -15.42
CA ARG A 38 -9.71 -13.99 -16.71
C ARG A 38 -9.26 -12.63 -17.24
N ASP A 39 -9.77 -11.53 -16.70
CA ASP A 39 -9.53 -10.16 -17.19
C ASP A 39 -8.08 -9.71 -16.91
N GLY A 40 -7.57 -10.06 -15.73
CA GLY A 40 -6.18 -9.84 -15.35
C GLY A 40 -5.22 -10.63 -16.26
N ASN A 41 -5.47 -11.92 -16.45
CA ASN A 41 -4.64 -12.78 -17.29
C ASN A 41 -4.70 -12.41 -18.80
N GLN A 42 -5.89 -12.03 -19.28
CA GLN A 42 -6.10 -11.62 -20.67
C GLN A 42 -5.25 -10.41 -21.06
N ALA A 43 -4.97 -9.53 -20.09
CA ALA A 43 -4.21 -8.30 -20.29
C ALA A 43 -2.68 -8.49 -20.22
N LEU A 44 -2.19 -9.66 -19.86
CA LEU A 44 -0.76 -9.94 -19.77
C LEU A 44 -0.15 -10.13 -21.17
N ILE A 45 1.08 -9.60 -21.36
CA ILE A 45 1.86 -9.84 -22.59
C ILE A 45 2.14 -11.33 -22.74
N ASP A 46 2.55 -11.97 -21.64
CA ASP A 46 2.75 -13.41 -21.53
C ASP A 46 1.71 -13.94 -20.53
N PRO A 47 0.58 -14.49 -20.99
CA PRO A 47 -0.45 -15.06 -20.14
C PRO A 47 0.09 -16.18 -19.24
N MET A 48 -0.49 -16.31 -18.05
CA MET A 48 -0.14 -17.38 -17.11
C MET A 48 -0.34 -18.76 -17.74
N ASN A 49 0.63 -19.62 -17.54
CA ASN A 49 0.52 -21.04 -17.85
C ASN A 49 -0.35 -21.77 -16.82
N LEU A 50 -0.56 -23.08 -17.00
CA LEU A 50 -1.40 -23.90 -16.12
C LEU A 50 -0.94 -23.84 -14.66
N GLU A 51 0.36 -24.05 -14.40
CA GLU A 51 0.92 -24.07 -13.04
C GLU A 51 0.76 -22.70 -12.36
N GLU A 52 1.03 -21.61 -13.08
CA GLU A 52 0.89 -20.25 -12.60
C GLU A 52 -0.58 -19.90 -12.31
N LYS A 53 -1.52 -20.35 -13.15
CA LYS A 53 -2.96 -20.17 -12.89
C LYS A 53 -3.44 -20.96 -11.68
N LEU A 54 -2.98 -22.19 -11.50
CA LEU A 54 -3.29 -22.97 -10.30
C LEU A 54 -2.74 -22.33 -9.04
N GLU A 55 -1.53 -21.82 -9.09
CA GLU A 55 -0.92 -21.12 -7.96
C GLU A 55 -1.69 -19.83 -7.60
N MET A 56 -2.05 -19.03 -8.60
CA MET A 56 -2.87 -17.83 -8.39
C MET A 56 -4.26 -18.20 -7.86
N PHE A 57 -4.89 -19.27 -8.37
CA PHE A 57 -6.17 -19.75 -7.87
C PHE A 57 -6.11 -20.13 -6.38
N HIS A 58 -5.08 -20.88 -5.98
CA HIS A 58 -4.88 -21.26 -4.58
C HIS A 58 -4.62 -20.05 -3.70
N LEU A 59 -3.80 -19.08 -4.17
CA LEU A 59 -3.58 -17.83 -3.46
C LEU A 59 -4.90 -17.08 -3.20
N LEU A 60 -5.76 -16.97 -4.21
CA LEU A 60 -7.06 -16.32 -4.07
C LEU A 60 -7.96 -17.03 -3.06
N CYS A 61 -7.95 -18.38 -3.06
CA CYS A 61 -8.66 -19.17 -2.05
C CYS A 61 -8.09 -18.95 -0.64
N ASP A 62 -6.76 -18.93 -0.50
CA ASP A 62 -6.06 -18.70 0.78
C ASP A 62 -6.36 -17.31 1.35
N ILE A 63 -6.43 -16.28 0.50
CA ILE A 63 -6.85 -14.92 0.88
C ILE A 63 -8.30 -14.90 1.39
N GLY A 64 -9.14 -15.84 0.96
CA GLY A 64 -10.55 -15.92 1.36
C GLY A 64 -11.55 -15.52 0.29
N VAL A 65 -11.12 -15.29 -0.96
CA VAL A 65 -12.03 -14.99 -2.07
C VAL A 65 -12.93 -16.21 -2.34
N LYS A 66 -14.24 -15.97 -2.41
CA LYS A 66 -15.24 -17.05 -2.56
C LYS A 66 -15.86 -17.15 -3.96
N GLU A 67 -15.69 -16.13 -4.79
CA GLU A 67 -16.10 -16.15 -6.20
C GLU A 67 -14.90 -15.77 -7.06
N ILE A 68 -14.52 -16.66 -8.00
CA ILE A 68 -13.31 -16.50 -8.82
C ILE A 68 -13.66 -16.74 -10.28
N GLU A 69 -13.51 -15.72 -11.13
CA GLU A 69 -13.68 -15.86 -12.57
C GLU A 69 -12.41 -16.47 -13.18
N VAL A 70 -12.48 -17.75 -13.51
CA VAL A 70 -11.32 -18.56 -13.85
C VAL A 70 -10.94 -18.53 -15.33
N GLY A 71 -11.82 -18.02 -16.20
CA GLY A 71 -11.50 -17.86 -17.61
C GLY A 71 -12.70 -17.79 -18.53
N PHE A 72 -12.42 -17.90 -19.84
CA PHE A 72 -13.36 -17.95 -20.92
C PHE A 72 -13.18 -19.28 -21.67
N PRO A 73 -13.70 -20.40 -21.14
CA PRO A 73 -13.36 -21.76 -21.61
C PRO A 73 -13.74 -22.05 -23.06
N SER A 74 -14.65 -21.29 -23.64
CA SER A 74 -15.00 -21.40 -25.06
C SER A 74 -14.15 -20.56 -26.00
N ALA A 75 -13.21 -19.73 -25.48
CA ALA A 75 -12.35 -18.87 -26.28
C ALA A 75 -11.10 -19.59 -26.82
N SER A 76 -10.51 -20.51 -26.04
CA SER A 76 -9.31 -21.26 -26.44
C SER A 76 -9.22 -22.62 -25.74
N GLU A 77 -8.40 -23.51 -26.30
CA GLU A 77 -8.16 -24.83 -25.70
C GLU A 77 -7.46 -24.70 -24.34
N THR A 78 -6.50 -23.80 -24.21
CA THR A 78 -5.80 -23.55 -22.93
C THR A 78 -6.78 -23.14 -21.81
N GLU A 79 -7.73 -22.26 -22.10
CA GLU A 79 -8.75 -21.85 -21.12
C GLU A 79 -9.69 -23.02 -20.76
N TYR A 80 -9.97 -23.89 -21.72
CA TYR A 80 -10.73 -25.09 -21.48
C TYR A 80 -9.98 -26.10 -20.61
N GLU A 81 -8.70 -26.37 -20.91
CA GLU A 81 -7.85 -27.32 -20.17
C GLU A 81 -7.67 -26.89 -18.72
N ILE A 82 -7.43 -25.61 -18.47
CA ILE A 82 -7.28 -25.06 -17.11
C ILE A 82 -8.54 -25.28 -16.28
N LEU A 83 -9.70 -25.01 -16.87
CA LEU A 83 -10.97 -25.22 -16.16
C LEU A 83 -11.19 -26.72 -15.86
N ARG A 84 -10.85 -27.60 -16.82
CA ARG A 84 -10.93 -29.03 -16.57
C ARG A 84 -9.98 -29.49 -15.48
N GLU A 85 -8.75 -29.01 -15.46
CA GLU A 85 -7.79 -29.30 -14.38
C GLU A 85 -8.29 -28.85 -13.02
N LEU A 86 -8.85 -27.64 -12.91
CA LEU A 86 -9.44 -27.15 -11.66
C LEU A 86 -10.53 -28.10 -11.15
N ILE A 87 -11.39 -28.62 -12.04
CA ILE A 87 -12.52 -29.50 -11.69
C ILE A 87 -12.05 -30.92 -11.42
N GLU A 88 -11.31 -31.54 -12.34
CA GLU A 88 -10.91 -32.94 -12.29
C GLU A 88 -9.77 -33.18 -11.29
N GLY A 89 -8.86 -32.21 -11.14
CA GLY A 89 -7.79 -32.24 -10.15
C GLY A 89 -8.26 -31.98 -8.71
N GLY A 90 -9.53 -31.58 -8.54
CA GLY A 90 -10.11 -31.36 -7.21
C GLY A 90 -9.54 -30.12 -6.50
N HIS A 91 -9.14 -29.09 -7.26
CA HIS A 91 -8.53 -27.87 -6.73
C HIS A 91 -9.53 -26.89 -6.12
N ILE A 92 -10.83 -27.05 -6.39
CA ILE A 92 -11.89 -26.12 -6.00
C ILE A 92 -12.40 -26.45 -4.61
N PRO A 93 -12.19 -25.61 -3.58
CA PRO A 93 -12.79 -25.80 -2.26
C PRO A 93 -14.33 -25.81 -2.31
N ASP A 94 -14.96 -26.51 -1.38
CA ASP A 94 -16.43 -26.64 -1.33
C ASP A 94 -17.19 -25.33 -1.18
N ASP A 95 -16.57 -24.32 -0.57
CA ASP A 95 -17.12 -23.00 -0.31
C ASP A 95 -16.73 -21.95 -1.36
N VAL A 96 -16.01 -22.36 -2.41
CA VAL A 96 -15.63 -21.50 -3.54
C VAL A 96 -16.53 -21.80 -4.73
N THR A 97 -16.97 -20.74 -5.39
CA THR A 97 -17.74 -20.79 -6.65
C THR A 97 -16.84 -20.27 -7.77
N ILE A 98 -16.64 -21.09 -8.78
CA ILE A 98 -15.96 -20.65 -10.01
C ILE A 98 -16.94 -19.90 -10.90
N GLN A 99 -16.45 -18.86 -11.57
CA GLN A 99 -17.19 -18.11 -12.58
C GLN A 99 -16.54 -18.31 -13.94
N VAL A 100 -17.34 -18.45 -14.97
CA VAL A 100 -16.88 -18.59 -16.35
C VAL A 100 -17.59 -17.61 -17.27
N LEU A 101 -16.81 -16.92 -18.11
CA LEU A 101 -17.33 -15.93 -19.04
C LEU A 101 -17.76 -16.58 -20.35
N VAL A 102 -18.85 -16.09 -20.93
CA VAL A 102 -19.29 -16.48 -22.27
C VAL A 102 -20.03 -15.34 -22.98
N GLN A 103 -19.77 -15.17 -24.27
CA GLN A 103 -20.60 -14.31 -25.10
C GLN A 103 -21.97 -14.95 -25.37
N ALA A 104 -23.02 -14.14 -25.54
CA ALA A 104 -24.35 -14.61 -25.88
C ALA A 104 -24.43 -15.18 -27.33
N ARG A 105 -23.68 -16.25 -27.59
CA ARG A 105 -23.61 -16.98 -28.89
C ARG A 105 -23.72 -18.47 -28.65
N GLU A 106 -24.62 -19.11 -29.41
CA GLU A 106 -25.01 -20.51 -29.20
C GLU A 106 -23.85 -21.50 -29.09
N HIS A 107 -22.90 -21.48 -30.03
CA HIS A 107 -21.79 -22.43 -30.04
C HIS A 107 -20.83 -22.24 -28.86
N LEU A 108 -20.60 -20.98 -28.40
CA LEU A 108 -19.77 -20.68 -27.25
C LEU A 108 -20.46 -21.12 -25.96
N ILE A 109 -21.77 -20.88 -25.83
CA ILE A 109 -22.57 -21.32 -24.69
C ILE A 109 -22.50 -22.84 -24.53
N LYS A 110 -22.73 -23.60 -25.62
CA LYS A 110 -22.64 -25.08 -25.59
C LYS A 110 -21.26 -25.55 -25.13
N LYS A 111 -20.17 -24.98 -25.65
CA LYS A 111 -18.80 -25.33 -25.27
C LYS A 111 -18.52 -25.01 -23.79
N THR A 112 -19.06 -23.91 -23.28
CA THR A 112 -18.95 -23.55 -21.87
C THR A 112 -19.61 -24.58 -20.96
N PHE A 113 -20.82 -25.08 -21.32
CA PHE A 113 -21.50 -26.12 -20.54
C PHE A 113 -20.79 -27.48 -20.60
N GLU A 114 -20.10 -27.80 -21.70
CA GLU A 114 -19.17 -28.95 -21.72
C GLU A 114 -18.03 -28.75 -20.72
N ALA A 115 -17.43 -27.57 -20.70
CA ALA A 115 -16.25 -27.27 -19.89
C ALA A 115 -16.54 -27.32 -18.39
N ILE A 116 -17.72 -26.87 -17.93
CA ILE A 116 -18.08 -26.85 -16.50
C ILE A 116 -18.61 -28.20 -15.97
N HIS A 117 -18.73 -29.21 -16.81
CA HIS A 117 -19.26 -30.51 -16.39
C HIS A 117 -18.45 -31.09 -15.21
N GLY A 118 -19.16 -31.48 -14.14
CA GLY A 118 -18.55 -32.01 -12.92
C GLY A 118 -18.20 -30.99 -11.85
N ALA A 119 -18.30 -29.67 -12.14
CA ALA A 119 -18.16 -28.64 -11.13
C ALA A 119 -19.33 -28.66 -10.16
N LYS A 120 -19.07 -28.30 -8.87
CA LYS A 120 -20.08 -28.30 -7.80
C LYS A 120 -20.85 -26.98 -7.74
N ASN A 121 -20.15 -25.85 -7.76
CA ASN A 121 -20.70 -24.51 -7.70
C ASN A 121 -20.14 -23.65 -8.85
N VAL A 122 -21.02 -23.11 -9.71
CA VAL A 122 -20.63 -22.35 -10.90
C VAL A 122 -21.49 -21.11 -11.06
N ILE A 123 -20.89 -20.01 -11.47
CA ILE A 123 -21.56 -18.86 -12.06
C ILE A 123 -21.30 -18.86 -13.55
N VAL A 124 -22.34 -18.90 -14.37
CA VAL A 124 -22.25 -18.69 -15.81
C VAL A 124 -22.50 -17.21 -16.09
N HIS A 125 -21.42 -16.50 -16.40
CA HIS A 125 -21.43 -15.08 -16.70
C HIS A 125 -21.55 -14.85 -18.20
N PHE A 126 -22.64 -14.28 -18.65
CA PHE A 126 -22.82 -13.96 -20.06
C PHE A 126 -23.04 -12.44 -20.27
N TYR A 127 -22.67 -11.98 -21.45
CA TYR A 127 -22.70 -10.57 -21.77
C TYR A 127 -23.00 -10.30 -23.24
N ASN A 128 -23.50 -9.13 -23.50
CA ASN A 128 -23.47 -8.47 -24.79
C ASN A 128 -23.44 -6.95 -24.61
N SER A 129 -22.87 -6.26 -25.58
CA SER A 129 -22.72 -4.80 -25.50
C SER A 129 -24.04 -4.08 -25.74
N THR A 130 -24.32 -3.07 -24.91
CA THR A 130 -25.59 -2.33 -24.90
C THR A 130 -25.44 -0.83 -25.23
N SER A 131 -24.20 -0.31 -25.24
CA SER A 131 -23.96 1.12 -25.39
C SER A 131 -24.43 1.69 -26.73
N THR A 132 -24.81 2.95 -26.72
CA THR A 132 -25.19 3.73 -27.90
C THR A 132 -24.18 3.62 -29.03
N LEU A 133 -22.87 3.74 -28.69
CA LEU A 133 -21.79 3.69 -29.69
C LEU A 133 -21.68 2.31 -30.33
N GLN A 134 -21.67 1.23 -29.53
CA GLN A 134 -21.53 -0.14 -30.04
C GLN A 134 -22.76 -0.59 -30.83
N ARG A 135 -23.96 -0.22 -30.39
CA ARG A 135 -25.19 -0.43 -31.18
C ARG A 135 -25.08 0.17 -32.58
N LYS A 136 -24.57 1.41 -32.66
CA LYS A 136 -24.42 2.15 -33.92
C LYS A 136 -23.30 1.62 -34.81
N VAL A 137 -22.13 1.34 -34.24
CA VAL A 137 -20.90 1.09 -35.01
C VAL A 137 -20.62 -0.39 -35.21
N VAL A 138 -20.80 -1.21 -34.16
CA VAL A 138 -20.42 -2.63 -34.15
C VAL A 138 -21.58 -3.51 -34.58
N PHE A 139 -22.71 -3.45 -33.85
CA PHE A 139 -23.86 -4.33 -34.09
C PHE A 139 -24.77 -3.84 -35.20
N LYS A 140 -24.82 -2.53 -35.44
CA LYS A 140 -25.76 -1.90 -36.37
C LYS A 140 -27.22 -2.30 -36.09
N LYS A 141 -27.56 -2.37 -34.79
CA LYS A 141 -28.87 -2.74 -34.27
C LYS A 141 -29.40 -1.66 -33.32
N ASP A 142 -30.70 -1.58 -33.23
CA ASP A 142 -31.41 -0.76 -32.24
C ASP A 142 -31.48 -1.48 -30.87
N MET A 143 -32.15 -0.85 -29.90
CA MET A 143 -32.35 -1.43 -28.55
C MET A 143 -33.08 -2.77 -28.61
N ALA A 144 -34.09 -2.90 -29.46
CA ALA A 144 -34.87 -4.14 -29.59
C ALA A 144 -33.97 -5.29 -30.10
N GLY A 145 -33.16 -5.04 -31.13
CA GLY A 145 -32.26 -6.04 -31.67
C GLY A 145 -31.12 -6.44 -30.72
N ILE A 146 -30.67 -5.54 -29.84
CA ILE A 146 -29.70 -5.86 -28.78
C ILE A 146 -30.36 -6.66 -27.65
N THR A 147 -31.60 -6.30 -27.27
CA THR A 147 -32.37 -7.07 -26.30
C THR A 147 -32.63 -8.51 -26.78
N GLU A 148 -32.96 -8.69 -28.07
CA GLU A 148 -33.14 -10.02 -28.67
C GLU A 148 -31.90 -10.90 -28.49
N ILE A 149 -30.69 -10.38 -28.74
CA ILE A 149 -29.43 -11.11 -28.53
C ILE A 149 -29.28 -11.57 -27.08
N ALA A 150 -29.54 -10.66 -26.11
CA ALA A 150 -29.47 -10.99 -24.70
C ALA A 150 -30.48 -12.09 -24.31
N LEU A 151 -31.72 -12.00 -24.78
CA LEU A 151 -32.78 -12.96 -24.44
C LEU A 151 -32.60 -14.33 -25.09
N GLU A 152 -32.08 -14.38 -26.32
CA GLU A 152 -31.75 -15.67 -26.97
C GLU A 152 -30.62 -16.36 -26.19
N GLY A 153 -29.56 -15.62 -25.82
CA GLY A 153 -28.49 -16.14 -24.96
C GLY A 153 -29.02 -16.64 -23.62
N ALA A 154 -29.80 -15.83 -22.94
CA ALA A 154 -30.39 -16.14 -21.64
C ALA A 154 -31.25 -17.41 -21.69
N LYS A 155 -32.14 -17.57 -22.70
CA LYS A 155 -32.98 -18.74 -22.87
C LYS A 155 -32.14 -20.02 -23.03
N LEU A 156 -31.08 -19.96 -23.85
CA LEU A 156 -30.22 -21.10 -24.07
C LEU A 156 -29.42 -21.46 -22.80
N ILE A 157 -28.84 -20.47 -22.14
CA ILE A 157 -28.09 -20.66 -20.89
C ILE A 157 -28.99 -21.27 -19.82
N LYS A 158 -30.19 -20.73 -19.63
CA LYS A 158 -31.16 -21.25 -18.67
C LYS A 158 -31.51 -22.70 -18.95
N LYS A 159 -31.81 -23.06 -20.21
CA LYS A 159 -32.11 -24.42 -20.62
C LYS A 159 -30.96 -25.37 -20.31
N LEU A 160 -29.75 -25.04 -20.75
CA LEU A 160 -28.59 -25.90 -20.54
C LEU A 160 -28.18 -25.98 -19.06
N GLY A 161 -28.39 -24.91 -18.32
CA GLY A 161 -28.16 -24.89 -16.88
C GLY A 161 -29.12 -25.77 -16.11
N ASP A 162 -30.41 -25.75 -16.45
CA ASP A 162 -31.41 -26.66 -15.85
C ASP A 162 -31.11 -28.14 -16.18
N GLU A 163 -30.70 -28.40 -17.42
CA GLU A 163 -30.30 -29.76 -17.84
C GLU A 163 -29.05 -30.24 -17.09
N ALA A 164 -28.01 -29.39 -16.96
CA ALA A 164 -26.78 -29.68 -16.23
C ALA A 164 -27.04 -29.90 -14.73
N ALA A 165 -27.81 -29.02 -14.10
CA ALA A 165 -28.19 -29.14 -12.68
C ALA A 165 -28.96 -30.44 -12.40
N ALA A 166 -29.89 -30.81 -13.29
CA ALA A 166 -30.66 -32.06 -13.18
C ALA A 166 -29.79 -33.31 -13.33
N GLN A 167 -28.76 -33.26 -14.19
CA GLN A 167 -27.87 -34.41 -14.48
C GLN A 167 -26.79 -34.59 -13.41
N THR A 168 -26.21 -33.52 -12.91
CA THR A 168 -25.01 -33.57 -12.06
C THR A 168 -25.22 -33.11 -10.63
N GLY A 169 -26.33 -32.44 -10.33
CA GLY A 169 -26.56 -31.78 -9.03
C GLY A 169 -25.74 -30.49 -8.86
N CYS A 170 -25.13 -29.97 -9.92
CA CYS A 170 -24.37 -28.73 -9.89
C CYS A 170 -25.25 -27.54 -9.48
N ASN A 171 -24.76 -26.72 -8.55
CA ASN A 171 -25.40 -25.46 -8.19
C ASN A 171 -24.95 -24.38 -9.18
N ILE A 172 -25.84 -24.01 -10.11
CA ILE A 172 -25.55 -23.03 -11.16
C ILE A 172 -26.28 -21.73 -10.85
N ARG A 173 -25.49 -20.67 -10.70
CA ARG A 173 -25.97 -19.28 -10.66
C ARG A 173 -25.67 -18.58 -11.98
N TYR A 174 -26.33 -17.49 -12.24
CA TYR A 174 -26.19 -16.77 -13.50
C TYR A 174 -25.81 -15.32 -13.26
N GLU A 175 -24.96 -14.81 -14.14
CA GLU A 175 -24.59 -13.40 -14.18
C GLU A 175 -24.80 -12.86 -15.59
N TYR A 176 -25.35 -11.66 -15.67
CA TYR A 176 -25.52 -10.90 -16.91
C TYR A 176 -24.86 -9.55 -16.81
N SER A 177 -24.03 -9.21 -17.81
CA SER A 177 -23.44 -7.88 -17.96
C SER A 177 -23.99 -7.16 -19.20
N PRO A 178 -24.69 -6.02 -19.04
CA PRO A 178 -24.90 -5.06 -20.13
C PRO A 178 -23.57 -4.32 -20.38
N GLU A 179 -22.69 -4.92 -21.19
CA GLU A 179 -21.35 -4.41 -21.43
C GLU A 179 -21.38 -2.96 -21.91
N SER A 180 -20.39 -2.16 -21.48
CA SER A 180 -20.36 -0.71 -21.67
C SER A 180 -21.58 0.02 -21.04
N PHE A 181 -21.95 -0.40 -19.83
CA PHE A 181 -23.06 0.16 -19.05
C PHE A 181 -23.03 1.69 -18.99
N MET A 182 -21.84 2.29 -18.79
CA MET A 182 -21.68 3.74 -18.70
C MET A 182 -21.99 4.49 -20.01
N GLY A 183 -21.99 3.81 -21.14
CA GLY A 183 -22.36 4.37 -22.46
C GLY A 183 -23.77 3.96 -22.89
N THR A 184 -24.55 3.34 -22.00
CA THR A 184 -25.89 2.86 -22.22
C THR A 184 -26.88 3.81 -21.55
N GLU A 185 -28.00 4.08 -22.18
CA GLU A 185 -29.08 4.89 -21.58
C GLU A 185 -29.58 4.18 -20.29
N PRO A 186 -29.70 4.89 -19.15
CA PRO A 186 -30.04 4.27 -17.87
C PRO A 186 -31.35 3.48 -17.88
N GLU A 187 -32.37 3.99 -18.58
CA GLU A 187 -33.68 3.35 -18.74
C GLU A 187 -33.55 2.05 -19.56
N PHE A 188 -32.71 2.05 -20.58
CA PHE A 188 -32.45 0.86 -21.39
C PHE A 188 -31.69 -0.21 -20.63
N ALA A 189 -30.69 0.20 -19.83
CA ALA A 189 -29.95 -0.73 -18.98
C ALA A 189 -30.89 -1.44 -17.98
N VAL A 190 -31.78 -0.70 -17.33
CA VAL A 190 -32.83 -1.26 -16.44
C VAL A 190 -33.75 -2.19 -17.19
N ALA A 191 -34.24 -1.77 -18.36
CA ALA A 191 -35.21 -2.55 -19.14
C ALA A 191 -34.64 -3.89 -19.62
N ILE A 192 -33.44 -3.90 -20.22
CA ILE A 192 -32.81 -5.12 -20.72
C ILE A 192 -32.48 -6.09 -19.58
N CYS A 193 -31.96 -5.60 -18.47
CA CYS A 193 -31.67 -6.43 -17.29
C CYS A 193 -32.95 -7.04 -16.71
N HIS A 194 -34.02 -6.28 -16.61
CA HIS A 194 -35.31 -6.80 -16.14
C HIS A 194 -35.88 -7.90 -17.08
N GLU A 195 -35.80 -7.74 -18.40
CA GLU A 195 -36.21 -8.78 -19.34
C GLU A 195 -35.35 -10.06 -19.20
N VAL A 196 -34.03 -9.90 -18.99
CA VAL A 196 -33.13 -11.04 -18.71
C VAL A 196 -33.54 -11.74 -17.40
N MET A 197 -33.81 -10.99 -16.32
CA MET A 197 -34.27 -11.54 -15.04
C MET A 197 -35.51 -12.43 -15.21
N LYS A 198 -36.47 -12.00 -16.01
CA LYS A 198 -37.68 -12.79 -16.30
C LYS A 198 -37.37 -14.11 -16.99
N VAL A 199 -36.51 -14.08 -18.01
CA VAL A 199 -36.10 -15.31 -18.75
C VAL A 199 -35.36 -16.25 -17.83
N MET A 200 -34.48 -15.73 -16.95
CA MET A 200 -33.71 -16.54 -16.02
C MET A 200 -34.54 -17.07 -14.85
N GLY A 201 -35.78 -16.57 -14.68
CA GLY A 201 -36.65 -16.96 -13.57
C GLY A 201 -36.13 -16.51 -12.21
N ALA A 202 -35.51 -15.31 -12.18
CA ALA A 202 -34.95 -14.75 -10.95
C ALA A 202 -36.02 -14.46 -9.90
N ASP A 203 -35.76 -14.83 -8.65
CA ASP A 203 -36.58 -14.54 -7.48
C ASP A 203 -35.70 -14.29 -6.25
N GLU A 204 -36.28 -14.02 -5.08
CA GLU A 204 -35.54 -13.76 -3.86
C GLU A 204 -34.64 -14.92 -3.40
N LYS A 205 -34.97 -16.16 -3.77
CA LYS A 205 -34.21 -17.37 -3.41
C LYS A 205 -33.16 -17.71 -4.45
N ASN A 206 -33.46 -17.45 -5.73
CA ASN A 206 -32.60 -17.74 -6.87
C ASN A 206 -32.22 -16.42 -7.56
N LYS A 207 -31.40 -15.63 -6.88
CA LYS A 207 -30.99 -14.31 -7.38
C LYS A 207 -30.07 -14.44 -8.59
N ILE A 208 -30.29 -13.58 -9.57
CA ILE A 208 -29.34 -13.37 -10.66
C ILE A 208 -28.34 -12.27 -10.28
N ILE A 209 -27.11 -12.38 -10.74
CA ILE A 209 -26.13 -11.30 -10.64
C ILE A 209 -26.28 -10.41 -11.87
N LEU A 210 -26.51 -9.12 -11.64
CA LEU A 210 -26.49 -8.08 -12.67
C LEU A 210 -25.24 -7.25 -12.47
N ASN A 211 -24.30 -7.40 -13.38
CA ASN A 211 -23.00 -6.74 -13.28
C ASN A 211 -23.01 -5.46 -14.11
N LEU A 212 -22.66 -4.34 -13.51
CA LEU A 212 -22.64 -3.02 -14.11
C LEU A 212 -21.21 -2.60 -14.43
N PRO A 213 -20.65 -2.94 -15.62
CA PRO A 213 -19.26 -2.69 -15.90
C PRO A 213 -19.00 -1.24 -16.31
N SER A 214 -18.05 -0.61 -15.64
CA SER A 214 -17.39 0.57 -16.17
C SER A 214 -16.32 0.10 -17.17
N THR A 215 -16.76 -0.46 -18.29
CA THR A 215 -15.89 -1.08 -19.32
C THR A 215 -14.80 -0.14 -19.81
N VAL A 216 -15.11 1.14 -19.90
CA VAL A 216 -14.14 2.23 -19.99
C VAL A 216 -14.57 3.31 -19.01
N GLU A 217 -13.71 3.64 -18.08
CA GLU A 217 -14.00 4.69 -17.11
C GLU A 217 -13.98 6.06 -17.80
N ASN A 218 -15.14 6.60 -18.11
CA ASN A 218 -15.30 7.82 -18.90
C ASN A 218 -15.91 9.00 -18.14
N THR A 219 -16.22 8.82 -16.85
CA THR A 219 -16.76 9.87 -15.97
C THR A 219 -16.18 9.78 -14.56
N THR A 220 -16.62 10.68 -13.69
CA THR A 220 -16.22 10.74 -12.28
C THR A 220 -16.92 9.67 -11.44
N PRO A 221 -16.34 9.20 -10.33
CA PRO A 221 -16.92 8.17 -9.46
C PRO A 221 -18.33 8.51 -8.92
N ASN A 222 -18.57 9.79 -8.62
CA ASN A 222 -19.90 10.23 -8.18
C ASN A 222 -20.98 10.10 -9.26
N ALA A 223 -20.63 10.34 -10.53
CA ALA A 223 -21.58 10.16 -11.64
C ALA A 223 -21.87 8.66 -11.86
N PHE A 224 -20.89 7.78 -11.68
CA PHE A 224 -21.13 6.34 -11.69
C PHE A 224 -22.03 5.90 -10.52
N ALA A 225 -21.79 6.40 -9.32
CA ALA A 225 -22.64 6.13 -8.16
C ALA A 225 -24.10 6.56 -8.40
N ASP A 226 -24.31 7.71 -9.05
CA ASP A 226 -25.64 8.16 -9.45
C ASP A 226 -26.32 7.16 -10.39
N LEU A 227 -25.59 6.62 -11.37
CA LEU A 227 -26.09 5.58 -12.28
C LEU A 227 -26.45 4.28 -11.53
N VAL A 228 -25.61 3.86 -10.59
CA VAL A 228 -25.88 2.67 -9.76
C VAL A 228 -27.11 2.87 -8.88
N GLU A 229 -27.23 4.02 -8.19
CA GLU A 229 -28.41 4.30 -7.36
C GLU A 229 -29.68 4.40 -8.20
N TYR A 230 -29.60 5.04 -9.36
CA TYR A 230 -30.71 5.10 -10.30
C TYR A 230 -31.13 3.69 -10.74
N PHE A 231 -30.16 2.86 -11.12
CA PHE A 231 -30.42 1.47 -11.53
C PHE A 231 -31.10 0.68 -10.40
N CYS A 232 -30.55 0.74 -9.19
CA CYS A 232 -31.10 0.04 -8.03
C CYS A 232 -32.53 0.47 -7.69
N LYS A 233 -32.84 1.77 -7.80
CA LYS A 233 -34.17 2.31 -7.49
C LYS A 233 -35.21 1.99 -8.55
N ASN A 234 -34.81 1.88 -9.81
CA ASN A 234 -35.74 1.69 -10.94
C ASN A 234 -35.82 0.23 -11.42
N LEU A 235 -34.95 -0.68 -10.92
CA LEU A 235 -35.01 -2.08 -11.28
C LEU A 235 -36.21 -2.76 -10.63
N PRO A 236 -37.18 -3.24 -11.40
CA PRO A 236 -38.26 -4.07 -10.86
C PRO A 236 -37.69 -5.35 -10.24
N MET A 237 -38.26 -5.80 -9.13
CA MET A 237 -37.79 -6.99 -8.41
C MET A 237 -36.30 -6.90 -7.97
N ARG A 238 -35.88 -5.73 -7.47
CA ARG A 238 -34.49 -5.48 -7.00
C ARG A 238 -34.00 -6.57 -6.04
N GLU A 239 -34.88 -7.11 -5.22
CA GLU A 239 -34.62 -8.17 -4.25
C GLU A 239 -34.22 -9.52 -4.88
N ALA A 240 -34.59 -9.73 -6.14
CA ALA A 240 -34.24 -10.93 -6.94
C ALA A 240 -32.88 -10.78 -7.65
N ALA A 241 -32.17 -9.67 -7.43
CA ALA A 241 -30.87 -9.42 -8.04
C ALA A 241 -29.77 -9.17 -7.00
N ILE A 242 -28.55 -9.59 -7.33
CA ILE A 242 -27.29 -9.13 -6.72
C ILE A 242 -26.69 -8.12 -7.69
N ILE A 243 -26.54 -6.89 -7.28
CA ILE A 243 -25.92 -5.86 -8.12
C ILE A 243 -24.42 -5.89 -7.94
N SER A 244 -23.72 -6.27 -8.99
CA SER A 244 -22.27 -6.33 -9.09
C SER A 244 -21.73 -5.13 -9.84
N MET A 245 -20.52 -4.76 -9.56
CA MET A 245 -19.77 -3.74 -10.30
C MET A 245 -18.44 -4.30 -10.79
N HIS A 246 -18.05 -3.86 -11.99
CA HIS A 246 -16.76 -4.20 -12.58
C HIS A 246 -16.07 -2.92 -13.09
N PRO A 247 -15.47 -2.12 -12.20
CA PRO A 247 -14.82 -0.88 -12.60
C PRO A 247 -13.43 -1.12 -13.18
N HIS A 248 -13.16 -0.55 -14.36
CA HIS A 248 -11.81 -0.31 -14.83
C HIS A 248 -11.25 0.99 -14.27
N ASN A 249 -9.96 1.25 -14.51
CA ASN A 249 -9.18 2.32 -13.86
C ASN A 249 -8.62 3.33 -14.88
N ASP A 250 -9.31 3.58 -16.00
CA ASP A 250 -8.83 4.44 -17.09
C ASP A 250 -8.53 5.88 -16.66
N ARG A 251 -9.19 6.35 -15.62
CA ARG A 251 -9.02 7.69 -15.04
C ARG A 251 -8.19 7.69 -13.75
N GLY A 252 -7.76 6.52 -13.28
CA GLY A 252 -7.08 6.36 -11.99
C GLY A 252 -8.05 6.43 -10.79
N THR A 253 -9.35 6.20 -11.00
CA THR A 253 -10.38 6.32 -9.94
C THR A 253 -11.18 5.03 -9.71
N GLY A 254 -10.70 3.89 -10.21
CA GLY A 254 -11.42 2.60 -10.14
C GLY A 254 -11.80 2.18 -8.71
N VAL A 255 -10.90 2.35 -7.73
CA VAL A 255 -11.19 2.08 -6.31
C VAL A 255 -12.30 3.01 -5.79
N ALA A 256 -12.18 4.31 -6.03
CA ALA A 256 -13.20 5.28 -5.63
C ALA A 256 -14.55 5.01 -6.31
N THR A 257 -14.53 4.58 -7.56
CA THR A 257 -15.74 4.18 -8.30
C THR A 257 -16.42 2.99 -7.63
N ALA A 258 -15.65 1.99 -7.17
CA ALA A 258 -16.17 0.86 -6.41
C ALA A 258 -16.73 1.27 -5.05
N GLU A 259 -16.00 2.09 -4.27
CA GLU A 259 -16.47 2.59 -2.96
C GLU A 259 -17.78 3.34 -3.07
N LEU A 260 -17.88 4.30 -3.99
CA LEU A 260 -19.09 5.09 -4.15
C LEU A 260 -20.25 4.27 -4.72
N GLY A 261 -19.97 3.30 -5.57
CA GLY A 261 -21.00 2.37 -6.06
C GLY A 261 -21.58 1.47 -4.96
N LEU A 262 -20.77 1.05 -3.98
CA LEU A 262 -21.24 0.34 -2.78
C LEU A 262 -22.18 1.23 -1.94
N LEU A 263 -21.83 2.50 -1.74
CA LEU A 263 -22.73 3.46 -1.09
C LEU A 263 -24.04 3.62 -1.86
N ALA A 264 -23.99 3.53 -3.18
CA ALA A 264 -25.14 3.66 -4.08
C ALA A 264 -26.06 2.43 -4.11
N GLY A 265 -25.65 1.31 -3.51
CA GLY A 265 -26.49 0.12 -3.34
C GLY A 265 -26.04 -1.12 -4.10
N ALA A 266 -24.80 -1.17 -4.59
CA ALA A 266 -24.20 -2.39 -5.09
C ALA A 266 -23.90 -3.38 -3.94
N ASP A 267 -23.97 -4.67 -4.26
CA ASP A 267 -23.81 -5.78 -3.31
C ASP A 267 -22.47 -6.51 -3.49
N ARG A 268 -21.86 -6.40 -4.68
CA ARG A 268 -20.72 -7.23 -5.12
C ARG A 268 -19.75 -6.38 -5.95
N VAL A 269 -18.47 -6.71 -5.87
CA VAL A 269 -17.41 -6.05 -6.65
C VAL A 269 -16.54 -7.10 -7.32
N GLU A 270 -16.32 -6.92 -8.62
CA GLU A 270 -15.29 -7.61 -9.39
C GLU A 270 -14.04 -6.74 -9.49
N GLY A 271 -12.87 -7.34 -9.32
CA GLY A 271 -11.60 -6.68 -9.43
C GLY A 271 -10.44 -7.67 -9.42
N THR A 272 -9.23 -7.15 -9.31
CA THR A 272 -8.01 -7.95 -9.33
C THR A 272 -7.09 -7.55 -8.19
N LEU A 273 -6.18 -8.44 -7.83
CA LEU A 273 -5.08 -8.10 -6.95
C LEU A 273 -4.20 -7.03 -7.62
N PHE A 274 -3.87 -5.98 -6.88
CA PHE A 274 -3.07 -4.84 -7.35
C PHE A 274 -3.61 -4.11 -8.58
N GLY A 275 -4.88 -4.36 -8.94
CA GLY A 275 -5.55 -3.64 -10.02
C GLY A 275 -5.13 -4.01 -11.44
N ASN A 276 -4.54 -5.20 -11.64
CA ASN A 276 -4.15 -5.67 -12.97
C ASN A 276 -5.37 -5.81 -13.91
N GLY A 277 -5.19 -5.59 -15.20
CA GLY A 277 -6.23 -5.76 -16.21
C GLY A 277 -6.01 -4.94 -17.47
N GLU A 278 -6.98 -5.00 -18.36
CA GLU A 278 -6.96 -4.29 -19.64
C GLU A 278 -6.67 -2.79 -19.48
N ARG A 279 -5.89 -2.24 -20.40
CA ARG A 279 -5.49 -0.82 -20.49
C ARG A 279 -4.75 -0.33 -19.23
N THR A 280 -5.50 0.22 -18.26
CA THR A 280 -4.98 0.76 -16.99
C THR A 280 -5.34 -0.12 -15.79
N GLY A 281 -6.01 -1.25 -16.04
CA GLY A 281 -6.36 -2.24 -15.03
C GLY A 281 -7.81 -2.15 -14.54
N ASN A 282 -8.11 -3.02 -13.57
CA ASN A 282 -9.37 -3.14 -12.86
C ASN A 282 -9.35 -2.39 -11.52
N ALA A 283 -10.45 -2.38 -10.80
CA ALA A 283 -10.46 -1.98 -9.40
C ALA A 283 -9.51 -2.89 -8.60
N ASP A 284 -8.64 -2.28 -7.81
CA ASP A 284 -7.70 -2.99 -6.94
C ASP A 284 -8.39 -3.48 -5.68
N LEU A 285 -8.58 -4.80 -5.56
CA LEU A 285 -9.24 -5.43 -4.43
C LEU A 285 -8.48 -5.26 -3.12
N ILE A 286 -7.15 -5.24 -3.15
CA ILE A 286 -6.32 -5.04 -1.96
C ILE A 286 -6.56 -3.64 -1.39
N THR A 287 -6.42 -2.61 -2.23
CA THR A 287 -6.65 -1.23 -1.80
C THR A 287 -8.08 -1.04 -1.31
N LEU A 288 -9.09 -1.56 -2.01
CA LEU A 288 -10.49 -1.43 -1.63
C LEU A 288 -10.79 -2.11 -0.29
N ALA A 289 -10.30 -3.33 -0.08
CA ALA A 289 -10.50 -4.08 1.16
C ALA A 289 -9.78 -3.44 2.35
N LEU A 290 -8.54 -2.97 2.17
CA LEU A 290 -7.77 -2.33 3.23
C LEU A 290 -8.28 -0.91 3.56
N ASN A 291 -8.88 -0.22 2.60
CA ASN A 291 -9.64 1.00 2.88
C ASN A 291 -10.81 0.74 3.84
N MET A 292 -11.52 -0.39 3.68
CA MET A 292 -12.57 -0.81 4.62
C MET A 292 -11.99 -1.21 5.97
N TYR A 293 -10.90 -1.98 5.98
CA TYR A 293 -10.21 -2.42 7.20
C TYR A 293 -9.83 -1.23 8.10
N THR A 294 -9.27 -0.17 7.50
CA THR A 294 -8.91 1.06 8.24
C THR A 294 -10.11 1.87 8.73
N GLN A 295 -11.32 1.50 8.34
CA GLN A 295 -12.59 2.05 8.84
C GLN A 295 -13.31 1.10 9.81
N ALA A 296 -12.57 0.12 10.38
CA ALA A 296 -13.08 -0.90 11.28
C ALA A 296 -14.17 -1.80 10.66
N ILE A 297 -14.06 -2.07 9.35
CA ILE A 297 -14.91 -3.02 8.64
C ILE A 297 -14.05 -4.20 8.26
N ASP A 298 -14.37 -5.39 8.80
CA ASP A 298 -13.71 -6.62 8.41
C ASP A 298 -13.99 -6.89 6.92
N PRO A 299 -12.97 -6.90 6.05
CA PRO A 299 -13.17 -7.17 4.63
C PRO A 299 -13.48 -8.64 4.33
N GLY A 300 -13.33 -9.54 5.29
CA GLY A 300 -13.45 -10.98 5.08
C GLY A 300 -12.36 -11.57 4.17
N LEU A 301 -11.26 -10.83 3.97
CA LEU A 301 -10.08 -11.23 3.19
C LEU A 301 -8.83 -11.09 4.06
N ASP A 302 -7.92 -12.05 3.95
CA ASP A 302 -6.68 -12.08 4.74
C ASP A 302 -5.49 -11.52 3.94
N PHE A 303 -5.00 -10.36 4.35
CA PHE A 303 -3.80 -9.71 3.83
C PHE A 303 -2.67 -9.66 4.87
N SER A 304 -2.74 -10.46 5.92
CA SER A 304 -1.75 -10.50 7.01
C SER A 304 -0.32 -10.87 6.57
N ASN A 305 -0.16 -11.35 5.35
CA ASN A 305 1.14 -11.57 4.71
C ASN A 305 1.17 -10.97 3.30
N ILE A 306 1.09 -9.65 3.21
CA ILE A 306 1.00 -8.96 1.92
C ILE A 306 2.23 -9.17 1.03
N ASN A 307 3.40 -9.40 1.63
CA ASN A 307 4.64 -9.64 0.89
C ASN A 307 4.60 -10.98 0.13
N LYS A 308 4.02 -12.04 0.73
CA LYS A 308 3.81 -13.32 0.05
C LYS A 308 2.84 -13.18 -1.12
N ILE A 309 1.75 -12.42 -0.91
CA ILE A 309 0.76 -12.15 -1.96
C ILE A 309 1.41 -11.41 -3.13
N LYS A 310 2.19 -10.38 -2.83
CA LYS A 310 2.95 -9.63 -3.82
C LYS A 310 3.94 -10.52 -4.59
N GLU A 311 4.70 -11.37 -3.90
CA GLU A 311 5.67 -12.28 -4.51
C GLU A 311 5.00 -13.24 -5.51
N VAL A 312 3.90 -13.88 -5.13
CA VAL A 312 3.16 -14.78 -6.03
C VAL A 312 2.62 -14.00 -7.22
N TYR A 313 1.98 -12.85 -6.98
CA TYR A 313 1.46 -12.00 -8.05
C TYR A 313 2.55 -11.58 -9.05
N GLU A 314 3.67 -11.03 -8.57
CA GLU A 314 4.77 -10.56 -9.44
C GLU A 314 5.39 -11.70 -10.26
N ARG A 315 5.49 -12.89 -9.67
CA ARG A 315 6.04 -14.07 -10.34
C ARG A 315 5.10 -14.63 -11.39
N THR A 316 3.81 -14.75 -11.10
CA THR A 316 2.82 -15.35 -12.01
C THR A 316 2.39 -14.40 -13.12
N THR A 317 2.33 -13.11 -12.84
CA THR A 317 1.91 -12.09 -13.82
C THR A 317 3.07 -11.43 -14.56
N ARG A 318 4.29 -11.50 -14.02
CA ARG A 318 5.49 -10.75 -14.48
C ARG A 318 5.32 -9.23 -14.40
N MET A 319 4.32 -8.77 -13.64
CA MET A 319 4.05 -7.36 -13.37
C MET A 319 4.60 -7.00 -12.00
N GLN A 320 5.28 -5.87 -11.88
CA GLN A 320 5.78 -5.40 -10.59
C GLN A 320 4.77 -4.49 -9.91
N VAL A 321 4.60 -4.67 -8.62
CA VAL A 321 3.80 -3.77 -7.79
C VAL A 321 4.57 -2.46 -7.59
N HIS A 322 3.92 -1.35 -7.86
CA HIS A 322 4.56 -0.03 -7.77
C HIS A 322 5.03 0.25 -6.33
N GLU A 323 6.22 0.84 -6.18
CA GLU A 323 6.84 1.14 -4.89
C GLU A 323 5.95 1.96 -3.92
N ARG A 324 5.02 2.74 -4.46
CA ARG A 324 4.05 3.55 -3.71
C ARG A 324 2.61 3.05 -3.86
N HIS A 325 2.45 1.78 -4.20
CA HIS A 325 1.13 1.16 -4.22
C HIS A 325 0.51 1.23 -2.81
N PRO A 326 -0.75 1.66 -2.65
CA PRO A 326 -1.38 1.73 -1.33
C PRO A 326 -1.21 0.42 -0.55
N TYR A 327 -0.79 0.52 0.71
CA TYR A 327 -0.57 -0.59 1.65
C TYR A 327 0.53 -1.61 1.28
N ALA A 328 0.76 -1.90 0.00
CA ALA A 328 1.63 -2.99 -0.45
C ALA A 328 2.99 -2.52 -0.99
N GLY A 329 3.12 -1.28 -1.40
CA GLY A 329 4.36 -0.73 -1.95
C GLY A 329 5.49 -0.72 -0.92
N GLU A 330 6.73 -0.85 -1.37
CA GLU A 330 7.89 -0.90 -0.47
C GLU A 330 8.09 0.38 0.33
N LEU A 331 7.71 1.53 -0.25
CA LEU A 331 7.93 2.84 0.35
C LEU A 331 6.75 3.35 1.19
N VAL A 332 5.66 2.59 1.34
CA VAL A 332 4.45 3.10 2.01
C VAL A 332 4.57 3.13 3.53
N PHE A 333 5.43 2.30 4.10
CA PHE A 333 5.72 2.29 5.55
C PHE A 333 7.08 2.91 5.87
N THR A 334 7.53 3.84 5.04
CA THR A 334 8.79 4.55 5.22
C THR A 334 8.53 6.05 5.32
N ALA A 335 9.25 6.73 6.20
CA ALA A 335 9.22 8.17 6.29
C ALA A 335 10.60 8.75 5.95
N PHE A 336 10.63 9.69 5.03
CA PHE A 336 11.87 10.38 4.62
C PHE A 336 12.11 11.66 5.41
N SER A 337 11.07 12.30 5.90
CA SER A 337 11.17 13.51 6.71
C SER A 337 11.49 13.17 8.17
N GLY A 338 12.52 13.77 8.74
CA GLY A 338 12.89 13.58 10.14
C GLY A 338 11.80 13.97 11.13
N SER A 339 10.96 14.96 10.79
CA SER A 339 9.80 15.32 11.62
C SER A 339 8.71 14.27 11.62
N HIS A 340 8.51 13.57 10.47
CA HIS A 340 7.58 12.46 10.39
C HIS A 340 8.09 11.24 11.17
N GLN A 341 9.37 10.91 11.03
CA GLN A 341 10.01 9.83 11.79
C GLN A 341 9.92 10.05 13.31
N ASP A 342 10.21 11.27 13.77
CA ASP A 342 10.07 11.64 15.20
C ASP A 342 8.61 11.52 15.68
N ALA A 343 7.64 11.91 14.85
CA ALA A 343 6.22 11.78 15.18
C ALA A 343 5.74 10.31 15.23
N ILE A 344 6.20 9.48 14.31
CA ILE A 344 5.90 8.03 14.31
C ILE A 344 6.48 7.40 15.58
N ASN A 345 7.75 7.62 15.89
CA ASN A 345 8.41 7.12 17.10
C ASN A 345 7.69 7.51 18.38
N LYS A 346 7.22 8.77 18.45
CA LYS A 346 6.43 9.26 19.60
C LYS A 346 5.06 8.58 19.66
N GLY A 347 4.43 8.35 18.50
CA GLY A 347 3.16 7.66 18.40
C GLY A 347 3.26 6.21 18.89
N GLU A 348 4.24 5.46 18.41
CA GLU A 348 4.51 4.08 18.86
C GLU A 348 4.82 4.01 20.36
N THR A 349 5.62 4.96 20.87
CA THR A 349 5.91 5.08 22.30
C THR A 349 4.65 5.38 23.09
N TYR A 350 3.81 6.32 22.63
CA TYR A 350 2.54 6.66 23.25
C TYR A 350 1.60 5.43 23.30
N MET A 351 1.46 4.69 22.22
CA MET A 351 0.62 3.49 22.19
C MET A 351 1.08 2.43 23.17
N ARG A 352 2.38 2.17 23.25
CA ARG A 352 2.96 1.23 24.20
C ARG A 352 2.74 1.66 25.65
N ASP A 353 2.93 2.93 25.96
CA ASP A 353 2.88 3.46 27.34
C ASP A 353 1.43 3.66 27.82
N SER A 354 0.53 4.14 26.93
CA SER A 354 -0.89 4.37 27.23
C SER A 354 -1.72 3.10 27.18
N LYS A 355 -1.24 2.04 26.53
CA LYS A 355 -2.00 0.81 26.23
C LYS A 355 -3.30 1.13 25.47
N SER A 356 -3.22 2.05 24.51
CA SER A 356 -4.37 2.41 23.67
C SER A 356 -4.95 1.17 22.99
N GLU A 357 -6.28 1.09 22.95
CA GLU A 357 -7.03 0.03 22.25
C GLU A 357 -7.20 0.34 20.76
N TYR A 358 -6.83 1.55 20.31
CA TYR A 358 -6.97 2.02 18.94
C TYR A 358 -5.62 2.41 18.36
N TRP A 359 -5.45 2.25 17.05
CA TRP A 359 -4.27 2.67 16.33
C TRP A 359 -4.20 4.20 16.22
N GLU A 360 -3.21 4.80 16.86
CA GLU A 360 -3.05 6.27 16.98
C GLU A 360 -1.63 6.74 16.61
N VAL A 361 -1.00 6.06 15.64
CA VAL A 361 0.34 6.45 15.19
C VAL A 361 0.24 7.47 14.05
N PRO A 362 0.82 8.68 14.21
CA PRO A 362 0.80 9.69 13.15
C PRO A 362 1.45 9.18 11.86
N TYR A 363 0.94 9.59 10.70
CA TYR A 363 1.43 9.27 9.35
C TYR A 363 1.32 7.79 8.92
N LEU A 364 0.92 6.89 9.79
CA LEU A 364 0.66 5.49 9.46
C LEU A 364 -0.85 5.22 9.53
N PRO A 365 -1.55 5.15 8.40
CA PRO A 365 -3.02 4.97 8.38
C PRO A 365 -3.45 3.57 8.80
N ILE A 366 -2.54 2.61 8.83
CA ILE A 366 -2.72 1.23 9.26
C ILE A 366 -1.49 0.78 10.05
N ASP A 367 -1.67 -0.16 10.99
CA ASP A 367 -0.56 -0.85 11.62
C ASP A 367 0.14 -1.74 10.58
N PRO A 368 1.43 -1.52 10.28
CA PRO A 368 2.17 -2.41 9.37
C PRO A 368 2.13 -3.87 9.77
N ALA A 369 2.07 -4.17 11.07
CA ALA A 369 2.02 -5.54 11.60
C ALA A 369 0.76 -6.30 11.15
N ASP A 370 -0.36 -5.64 10.91
CA ASP A 370 -1.59 -6.25 10.39
C ASP A 370 -1.41 -6.81 8.97
N LEU A 371 -0.38 -6.35 8.26
CA LEU A 371 -0.01 -6.79 6.91
C LEU A 371 1.24 -7.68 6.89
N GLY A 372 1.74 -8.10 8.06
CA GLY A 372 2.99 -8.85 8.20
C GLY A 372 4.23 -8.02 7.82
N ARG A 373 4.15 -6.70 8.01
CA ARG A 373 5.24 -5.75 7.74
C ARG A 373 5.65 -5.02 9.01
N GLU A 374 6.76 -4.31 8.91
CA GLU A 374 7.26 -3.42 9.95
C GLU A 374 7.41 -2.01 9.40
N TYR A 375 7.38 -1.01 10.28
CA TYR A 375 7.81 0.32 9.91
C TYR A 375 9.32 0.32 9.72
N GLU A 376 9.78 0.62 8.52
CA GLU A 376 11.19 0.72 8.19
C GLU A 376 11.59 2.19 8.09
N PRO A 377 12.30 2.73 9.07
CA PRO A 377 12.91 4.04 8.89
C PRO A 377 13.98 3.93 7.81
N ILE A 378 13.71 4.41 6.61
CA ILE A 378 14.78 4.57 5.61
C ILE A 378 15.64 5.74 6.07
N ILE A 379 16.83 5.39 6.57
CA ILE A 379 17.82 6.32 7.06
C ILE A 379 18.58 6.90 5.86
N ARG A 380 17.87 7.67 5.04
CA ARG A 380 18.47 8.49 3.97
C ARG A 380 18.29 9.95 4.31
N ILE A 381 19.38 10.71 4.27
CA ILE A 381 19.36 12.13 4.53
C ILE A 381 19.52 12.88 3.22
N ASN A 382 18.56 13.76 2.94
CA ASN A 382 18.65 14.73 1.87
C ASN A 382 18.66 16.15 2.44
N SER A 383 18.84 17.14 1.60
CA SER A 383 18.88 18.56 1.99
C SER A 383 17.62 19.06 2.73
N GLN A 384 16.52 18.30 2.68
CA GLN A 384 15.24 18.63 3.34
C GLN A 384 15.00 17.84 4.64
N SER A 385 15.89 16.91 4.99
CA SER A 385 15.71 16.04 6.17
C SER A 385 15.82 16.76 7.52
N GLY A 386 16.27 18.01 7.52
CA GLY A 386 16.29 18.89 8.68
C GLY A 386 17.13 18.39 9.87
N LYS A 387 17.15 19.17 10.95
CA LYS A 387 17.95 18.92 12.18
C LYS A 387 17.58 17.60 12.89
N GLY A 388 16.32 17.20 12.82
CA GLY A 388 15.81 15.99 13.49
C GLY A 388 16.23 14.71 12.78
N GLY A 389 16.29 14.70 11.45
CA GLY A 389 16.67 13.53 10.67
C GLY A 389 18.11 13.09 10.92
N VAL A 390 19.03 14.03 10.98
CA VAL A 390 20.45 13.75 11.25
C VAL A 390 20.65 13.18 12.66
N ALA A 391 20.00 13.77 13.67
CA ALA A 391 20.06 13.27 15.04
C ALA A 391 19.43 11.88 15.20
N PHE A 392 18.35 11.62 14.47
CA PHE A 392 17.72 10.30 14.44
C PHE A 392 18.64 9.22 13.84
N VAL A 393 19.32 9.52 12.73
CA VAL A 393 20.33 8.61 12.15
C VAL A 393 21.42 8.26 13.15
N MET A 394 21.97 9.28 13.81
CA MET A 394 23.05 9.08 14.78
C MET A 394 22.59 8.23 15.97
N SER A 395 21.34 8.41 16.42
CA SER A 395 20.78 7.61 17.52
C SER A 395 20.48 6.18 17.10
N THR A 396 19.76 5.98 15.99
CA THR A 396 19.26 4.65 15.62
C THR A 396 20.30 3.75 14.98
N ALA A 397 21.17 4.29 14.10
CA ALA A 397 22.17 3.50 13.42
C ALA A 397 23.47 3.29 14.23
N TYR A 398 23.80 4.24 15.10
CA TYR A 398 25.10 4.25 15.78
C TYR A 398 25.01 4.38 17.31
N GLY A 399 23.83 4.57 17.87
CA GLY A 399 23.62 4.72 19.30
C GLY A 399 24.08 6.06 19.90
N TYR A 400 24.31 7.09 19.08
CA TYR A 400 24.76 8.41 19.52
C TYR A 400 23.59 9.35 19.79
N ASN A 401 23.26 9.58 21.07
CA ASN A 401 22.20 10.49 21.48
C ASN A 401 22.72 11.93 21.57
N LEU A 402 22.76 12.62 20.43
CA LEU A 402 23.32 13.95 20.33
C LEU A 402 22.59 14.96 21.23
N PRO A 403 23.30 15.82 22.00
CA PRO A 403 22.69 16.93 22.70
C PRO A 403 21.88 17.84 21.76
N LYS A 404 20.70 18.31 22.21
CA LYS A 404 19.83 19.16 21.37
C LYS A 404 20.52 20.41 20.84
N ALA A 405 21.42 20.99 21.61
CA ALA A 405 22.20 22.17 21.22
C ALA A 405 23.18 21.88 20.05
N MET A 406 23.57 20.62 19.86
CA MET A 406 24.46 20.18 18.77
C MET A 406 23.71 19.99 17.43
N HIS A 407 22.39 19.67 17.46
CA HIS A 407 21.60 19.38 16.27
C HIS A 407 21.66 20.45 15.17
N PRO A 408 21.57 21.78 15.46
CA PRO A 408 21.63 22.79 14.42
C PRO A 408 22.97 22.86 13.69
N GLY A 409 24.07 22.73 14.45
CA GLY A 409 25.43 22.78 13.88
C GLY A 409 25.73 21.60 13.00
N PHE A 410 25.50 20.40 13.50
CA PHE A 410 25.76 19.18 12.75
C PHE A 410 24.77 19.01 11.57
N GLY A 411 23.49 19.35 11.76
CA GLY A 411 22.51 19.33 10.67
C GLY A 411 22.90 20.22 9.50
N LYS A 412 23.53 21.41 9.78
CA LYS A 412 24.03 22.27 8.70
C LYS A 412 25.22 21.66 7.96
N ILE A 413 26.14 21.01 8.63
CA ILE A 413 27.29 20.35 8.00
C ILE A 413 26.83 19.27 7.02
N VAL A 414 25.88 18.43 7.45
CA VAL A 414 25.32 17.37 6.60
C VAL A 414 24.52 17.97 5.43
N GLN A 415 23.76 19.05 5.67
CA GLN A 415 23.03 19.74 4.61
C GLN A 415 23.99 20.32 3.55
N ASP A 416 25.04 21.04 3.98
CA ASP A 416 26.02 21.62 3.07
C ASP A 416 26.72 20.53 2.22
N TYR A 417 26.96 19.35 2.81
CA TYR A 417 27.51 18.20 2.10
C TYR A 417 26.52 17.63 1.09
N CYS A 418 25.24 17.44 1.46
CA CYS A 418 24.19 16.99 0.54
C CYS A 418 24.03 17.93 -0.67
N ASP A 419 24.01 19.25 -0.40
CA ASP A 419 23.87 20.28 -1.43
C ASP A 419 25.07 20.26 -2.40
N ALA A 420 26.28 20.09 -1.89
CA ALA A 420 27.50 19.98 -2.69
C ALA A 420 27.56 18.68 -3.51
N ALA A 421 27.12 17.57 -2.93
CA ALA A 421 27.09 16.25 -3.58
C ALA A 421 25.94 16.11 -4.59
N GLY A 422 24.88 16.93 -4.50
CA GLY A 422 23.69 16.85 -5.35
C GLY A 422 22.91 15.54 -5.23
N ARG A 423 23.07 14.81 -4.11
CA ARG A 423 22.44 13.52 -3.86
C ARG A 423 22.14 13.30 -2.37
N GLU A 424 21.33 12.29 -2.10
CA GLU A 424 21.13 11.78 -0.74
C GLU A 424 22.42 11.21 -0.14
N VAL A 425 22.55 11.31 1.18
CA VAL A 425 23.70 10.86 1.95
C VAL A 425 23.30 9.65 2.79
N LEU A 426 24.11 8.62 2.75
CA LEU A 426 23.90 7.38 3.49
C LEU A 426 24.27 7.58 4.98
N ALA A 427 23.75 6.70 5.84
CA ALA A 427 24.00 6.74 7.28
C ALA A 427 25.50 6.68 7.63
N ASN A 428 26.29 5.86 6.92
CA ASN A 428 27.75 5.79 7.11
C ASN A 428 28.45 7.09 6.74
N GLU A 429 28.02 7.78 5.69
CA GLU A 429 28.58 9.08 5.30
C GLU A 429 28.27 10.18 6.36
N VAL A 430 27.06 10.12 6.94
CA VAL A 430 26.68 10.99 8.06
C VAL A 430 27.60 10.75 9.26
N PHE A 431 27.85 9.49 9.58
CA PHE A 431 28.76 9.13 10.67
C PHE A 431 30.19 9.57 10.40
N ASP A 432 30.68 9.42 9.16
CA ASP A 432 32.02 9.86 8.77
C ASP A 432 32.18 11.38 8.91
N LEU A 433 31.17 12.16 8.49
CA LEU A 433 31.14 13.61 8.69
C LEU A 433 31.14 13.97 10.18
N PHE A 434 30.37 13.23 11.00
CA PHE A 434 30.34 13.43 12.45
C PHE A 434 31.69 13.13 13.09
N ALA A 435 32.30 11.99 12.72
CA ALA A 435 33.60 11.59 13.24
C ALA A 435 34.69 12.59 12.86
N GLN A 436 34.66 13.09 11.64
CA GLN A 436 35.62 14.05 11.11
C GLN A 436 35.56 15.40 11.81
N GLU A 437 34.35 15.84 12.17
CA GLU A 437 34.13 17.16 12.80
C GLU A 437 34.29 17.13 14.32
N TYR A 438 33.91 16.04 15.00
CA TYR A 438 33.75 16.05 16.45
C TYR A 438 34.56 15.00 17.22
N ILE A 439 34.93 13.87 16.62
CA ILE A 439 35.57 12.77 17.33
C ILE A 439 37.09 12.83 17.18
N ASN A 440 37.79 13.01 18.32
CA ASN A 440 39.26 12.97 18.39
C ASN A 440 39.95 13.88 17.36
N VAL A 441 39.43 15.08 17.19
CA VAL A 441 40.01 16.07 16.26
C VAL A 441 41.36 16.55 16.79
N ASP A 442 42.43 16.25 16.06
CA ASP A 442 43.82 16.49 16.47
C ASP A 442 44.34 17.90 16.12
N ALA A 443 43.52 18.76 15.56
CA ALA A 443 43.91 20.11 15.16
C ALA A 443 42.92 21.15 15.72
N PRO A 444 43.36 22.33 16.16
CA PRO A 444 44.78 22.77 16.23
C PRO A 444 45.61 22.16 17.38
N TYR A 445 44.95 21.47 18.32
CA TYR A 445 45.60 20.88 19.49
C TYR A 445 45.45 19.37 19.52
N LYS A 446 46.55 18.68 19.89
CA LYS A 446 46.54 17.21 20.06
C LYS A 446 47.08 16.86 21.45
N LEU A 447 46.30 16.13 22.23
CA LEU A 447 46.72 15.52 23.48
C LEU A 447 47.53 14.25 23.12
N VAL A 448 48.86 14.31 23.39
CA VAL A 448 49.80 13.24 22.98
C VAL A 448 49.78 12.09 23.98
N ARG A 449 49.86 12.43 25.26
CA ARG A 449 49.72 11.50 26.38
C ARG A 449 49.12 12.20 27.58
N HIS A 450 48.45 11.44 28.46
CA HIS A 450 47.94 11.98 29.70
C HIS A 450 47.84 10.93 30.79
N LYS A 451 47.76 11.40 32.01
CA LYS A 451 47.57 10.61 33.20
C LYS A 451 46.75 11.41 34.20
N PHE A 452 45.76 10.76 34.79
CA PHE A 452 45.04 11.25 35.94
C PHE A 452 45.44 10.43 37.17
N TYR A 453 45.59 11.08 38.31
CA TYR A 453 45.79 10.37 39.57
C TYR A 453 45.14 11.19 40.70
N GLU A 454 44.74 10.49 41.75
CA GLU A 454 44.13 11.05 42.95
C GLU A 454 45.09 10.86 44.12
N GLU A 455 45.23 11.88 44.95
CA GLU A 455 45.90 11.72 46.23
C GLU A 455 44.94 11.01 47.18
N SER A 456 45.33 9.80 47.60
CA SER A 456 44.49 8.88 48.34
C SER A 456 44.20 9.34 49.76
N GLY A 457 42.94 9.62 50.05
CA GLY A 457 42.37 9.68 51.38
C GLY A 457 40.93 9.16 51.26
N ILE A 458 40.61 8.05 51.93
CA ILE A 458 39.26 7.51 51.90
C ILE A 458 38.33 8.52 52.65
N TYR A 459 37.35 9.11 51.93
CA TYR A 459 36.31 10.00 52.46
C TYR A 459 36.71 11.43 52.89
N ASP A 460 37.55 12.13 52.13
CA ASP A 460 37.74 13.56 52.35
C ASP A 460 37.03 14.37 51.23
N GLU A 461 36.14 15.30 51.59
CA GLU A 461 35.47 16.22 50.65
C GLU A 461 36.46 17.20 49.96
N SER A 462 37.73 17.15 50.35
CA SER A 462 38.86 17.89 49.77
C SER A 462 39.66 17.12 48.72
N GLN A 463 39.19 15.96 48.29
CA GLN A 463 39.89 15.11 47.32
C GLN A 463 40.12 15.85 45.99
N LYS A 464 41.37 15.95 45.59
CA LYS A 464 41.77 16.60 44.35
C LYS A 464 42.28 15.60 43.33
N VAL A 465 41.88 15.82 42.07
CA VAL A 465 42.36 15.09 40.93
C VAL A 465 43.49 15.86 40.28
N HIS A 466 44.58 15.18 40.01
CA HIS A 466 45.75 15.72 39.33
C HIS A 466 45.80 15.19 37.90
N PHE A 467 46.06 16.12 36.98
CA PHE A 467 46.29 15.83 35.56
C PHE A 467 47.72 16.13 35.20
N GLU A 468 48.39 15.22 34.52
CA GLU A 468 49.66 15.41 33.84
C GLU A 468 49.54 14.96 32.40
N GLY A 469 50.03 15.72 31.45
CA GLY A 469 49.98 15.33 30.03
C GLY A 469 50.88 16.16 29.14
N GLU A 470 50.90 15.80 27.88
CA GLU A 470 51.60 16.54 26.83
C GLU A 470 50.62 16.98 25.76
N ILE A 471 50.61 18.24 25.40
CA ILE A 471 49.79 18.81 24.34
C ILE A 471 50.68 19.34 23.22
N LYS A 472 50.25 19.14 21.99
CA LYS A 472 50.90 19.60 20.76
C LYS A 472 49.98 20.60 20.04
N HIS A 473 50.51 21.72 19.59
CA HIS A 473 49.79 22.72 18.84
C HIS A 473 50.31 22.81 17.41
N ASN A 474 49.43 22.61 16.41
CA ASN A 474 49.72 22.73 14.98
C ASN A 474 51.05 22.08 14.54
N GLY A 475 51.36 20.89 15.06
CA GLY A 475 52.57 20.16 14.71
C GLY A 475 53.87 20.65 15.36
N GLN A 476 53.81 21.62 16.29
CA GLN A 476 54.98 22.02 17.10
C GLN A 476 55.43 20.92 18.07
N GLU A 477 56.58 21.09 18.71
CA GLU A 477 57.02 20.14 19.74
C GLU A 477 56.01 20.06 20.89
N PRO A 478 55.79 18.86 21.46
CA PRO A 478 54.87 18.71 22.60
C PRO A 478 55.32 19.49 23.81
N VAL A 479 54.36 20.09 24.53
CA VAL A 479 54.56 20.81 25.77
C VAL A 479 53.94 20.04 26.91
N GLU A 480 54.66 19.85 28.00
CA GLU A 480 54.12 19.27 29.23
C GLU A 480 53.19 20.26 29.90
N ILE A 481 52.03 19.77 30.32
CA ILE A 481 51.04 20.53 31.07
C ILE A 481 50.57 19.73 32.28
N SER A 482 50.25 20.42 33.36
CA SER A 482 49.74 19.82 34.60
C SER A 482 48.68 20.70 35.23
N GLY A 483 47.72 20.10 35.91
CA GLY A 483 46.67 20.84 36.59
C GLY A 483 46.07 20.06 37.74
N THR A 484 45.45 20.74 38.66
CA THR A 484 44.78 20.17 39.82
C THR A 484 43.39 20.72 39.93
N GLY A 485 42.39 19.90 40.07
CA GLY A 485 40.98 20.29 40.16
C GLY A 485 40.16 19.41 41.08
N ASN A 486 38.88 19.73 41.20
CA ASN A 486 37.92 18.95 41.98
C ASN A 486 37.43 17.67 41.23
N GLY A 487 37.85 17.51 40.00
CA GLY A 487 37.56 16.35 39.13
C GLY A 487 38.44 16.39 37.88
N PRO A 488 38.39 15.31 37.03
CA PRO A 488 39.25 15.19 35.85
C PRO A 488 39.09 16.34 34.85
N ILE A 489 37.88 16.82 34.63
CA ILE A 489 37.58 17.91 33.70
C ILE A 489 38.19 19.24 34.22
N ASP A 490 37.99 19.58 35.50
CA ASP A 490 38.54 20.79 36.11
C ASP A 490 40.09 20.76 36.12
N ALA A 491 40.68 19.60 36.49
CA ALA A 491 42.12 19.44 36.47
C ALA A 491 42.72 19.64 35.06
N PHE A 492 42.07 19.15 34.03
CA PHE A 492 42.47 19.36 32.64
C PHE A 492 42.34 20.81 32.19
N PHE A 493 41.23 21.49 32.53
CA PHE A 493 41.04 22.90 32.21
C PHE A 493 42.08 23.79 32.90
N GLN A 494 42.46 23.48 34.12
CA GLN A 494 43.55 24.18 34.82
C GLN A 494 44.91 23.97 34.11
N ALA A 495 45.17 22.77 33.60
CA ALA A 495 46.39 22.49 32.85
C ALA A 495 46.44 23.27 31.51
N LEU A 496 45.31 23.43 30.80
CA LEU A 496 45.23 24.16 29.54
C LEU A 496 45.62 25.66 29.70
N SER A 497 45.43 26.25 30.87
CA SER A 497 45.83 27.64 31.14
C SER A 497 47.34 27.88 31.02
N GLN A 498 48.17 26.84 31.15
CA GLN A 498 49.64 26.90 31.02
C GLN A 498 50.11 27.08 29.57
N VAL A 499 49.26 26.81 28.59
CA VAL A 499 49.55 26.93 27.16
C VAL A 499 48.66 27.97 26.47
N ASP A 500 48.26 28.99 27.22
CA ASP A 500 47.43 30.11 26.76
C ASP A 500 46.08 29.72 26.12
N ILE A 501 45.58 28.52 26.40
CA ILE A 501 44.23 28.10 26.02
C ILE A 501 43.28 28.58 27.12
N THR A 502 42.88 29.84 27.02
CA THR A 502 42.04 30.50 28.02
C THR A 502 40.78 31.13 27.40
N GLY A 503 39.85 31.53 28.26
CA GLY A 503 38.62 32.19 27.83
C GLY A 503 37.55 31.31 27.25
N TYR A 504 37.72 29.98 27.30
CA TYR A 504 36.65 29.03 27.03
C TYR A 504 35.83 28.82 28.29
N GLU A 505 34.52 28.91 28.13
CA GLU A 505 33.55 28.63 29.20
C GLU A 505 33.03 27.19 29.04
N PHE A 506 33.12 26.41 30.10
CA PHE A 506 32.54 25.07 30.15
C PHE A 506 31.01 25.22 30.36
N VAL A 507 30.21 24.72 29.40
CA VAL A 507 28.74 24.86 29.42
C VAL A 507 28.05 23.60 29.90
N ASN A 508 28.40 22.44 29.30
CA ASN A 508 27.71 21.19 29.62
C ASN A 508 28.58 19.96 29.34
N TYR A 509 28.27 18.90 30.08
CA TYR A 509 28.81 17.55 29.88
C TYR A 509 27.68 16.55 29.95
N SER A 510 27.66 15.61 29.03
CA SER A 510 26.75 14.47 29.05
C SER A 510 27.45 13.23 28.52
N GLU A 511 27.05 12.06 29.03
CA GLU A 511 27.56 10.78 28.57
C GLU A 511 26.47 9.72 28.57
N HIS A 512 26.64 8.70 27.75
CA HIS A 512 25.80 7.50 27.76
C HIS A 512 26.52 6.30 27.16
N ALA A 513 26.09 5.10 27.51
CA ALA A 513 26.60 3.87 26.93
C ALA A 513 26.07 3.67 25.50
N ILE A 514 26.94 3.26 24.56
CA ILE A 514 26.59 2.90 23.18
C ILE A 514 26.58 1.38 22.95
N SER A 515 26.88 0.59 23.97
CA SER A 515 26.78 -0.87 23.98
C SER A 515 26.34 -1.36 25.35
N VAL A 516 25.90 -2.62 25.45
CA VAL A 516 25.43 -3.23 26.68
C VAL A 516 26.47 -4.26 27.15
N GLY A 517 26.72 -4.33 28.45
CA GLY A 517 27.64 -5.31 29.06
C GLY A 517 28.65 -4.64 30.00
N SER A 518 29.47 -5.46 30.66
CA SER A 518 30.53 -5.00 31.57
C SER A 518 31.70 -4.31 30.86
N ASP A 519 31.79 -4.48 29.54
CA ASP A 519 32.75 -3.88 28.61
C ASP A 519 32.09 -2.81 27.71
N ALA A 520 30.94 -2.28 28.16
CA ALA A 520 30.19 -1.29 27.42
C ALA A 520 31.05 -0.06 27.10
N LYS A 521 31.01 0.33 25.82
CA LYS A 521 31.62 1.60 25.38
C LYS A 521 30.70 2.76 25.70
N ALA A 522 31.25 3.83 26.18
CA ALA A 522 30.53 5.08 26.44
C ALA A 522 30.96 6.15 25.42
N VAL A 523 30.05 7.07 25.15
CA VAL A 523 30.32 8.31 24.42
C VAL A 523 30.04 9.49 25.33
N SER A 524 30.94 10.47 25.31
CA SER A 524 30.81 11.72 26.07
C SER A 524 30.76 12.91 25.13
N TYR A 525 29.98 13.93 25.51
CA TYR A 525 29.84 15.18 24.79
C TYR A 525 30.23 16.33 25.72
N ILE A 526 31.12 17.18 25.26
CA ILE A 526 31.54 18.40 25.98
C ILE A 526 31.08 19.59 25.16
N GLU A 527 30.35 20.49 25.79
CA GLU A 527 29.91 21.76 25.22
C GLU A 527 30.70 22.92 25.82
N LEU A 528 31.35 23.68 24.96
CA LEU A 528 32.13 24.85 25.33
C LEU A 528 31.62 26.08 24.61
N LYS A 529 31.79 27.22 25.24
CA LYS A 529 31.62 28.55 24.63
C LYS A 529 32.99 29.18 24.41
N THR A 530 33.25 29.55 23.18
CA THR A 530 34.52 30.19 22.81
C THR A 530 34.61 31.61 23.34
N PRO A 531 35.81 32.22 23.42
CA PRO A 531 35.98 33.66 23.81
C PRO A 531 35.16 34.64 22.95
N LYS A 532 34.77 34.22 21.74
CA LYS A 532 33.90 35.00 20.82
C LYS A 532 32.40 34.71 21.01
N GLY A 533 32.02 33.91 22.01
CA GLY A 533 30.64 33.58 22.32
C GLY A 533 30.00 32.48 21.43
N LYS A 534 30.78 31.80 20.58
CA LYS A 534 30.29 30.68 19.75
C LYS A 534 30.30 29.39 20.56
N THR A 535 29.21 28.63 20.51
CA THR A 535 29.14 27.28 21.07
C THR A 535 29.88 26.28 20.15
N VAL A 536 30.71 25.44 20.75
CA VAL A 536 31.45 24.36 20.08
C VAL A 536 31.34 23.08 20.89
N PHE A 537 31.49 21.95 20.21
CA PHE A 537 31.37 20.62 20.82
C PHE A 537 32.60 19.78 20.55
N GLY A 538 32.94 18.93 21.52
CA GLY A 538 33.89 17.84 21.38
C GLY A 538 33.21 16.52 21.80
N VAL A 539 33.56 15.43 21.13
CA VAL A 539 33.02 14.10 21.41
C VAL A 539 34.16 13.12 21.66
N GLY A 540 34.08 12.41 22.80
CA GLY A 540 35.01 11.36 23.19
C GLY A 540 34.31 10.00 23.25
N ARG A 541 35.06 8.91 22.96
CA ARG A 541 34.57 7.52 23.09
C ARG A 541 35.67 6.59 23.56
#